data_1c5f63119902aec2a1ce9d8e3e4a2723
#
_entry.id   1c5f63119902aec2a1ce9d8e3e4a2723
#
_cell.length_a   1.000
_cell.length_b   1.000
_cell.length_c   1.000
_cell.angle_alpha   90.00
_cell.angle_beta   90.00
_cell.angle_gamma   90.00
#
_symmetry.space_group_name_H-M   'P 1'
#
loop_
_entity.id
_entity.type
_entity.pdbx_description
1 polymer ?
#
loop_
_entity_poly.entity_id
_entity_poly.type
_entity_poly.pdbx_seq_one_letter_code
_entity_poly.pdbx_strand_id
1 'polypeptide(L)'
;SRFVTQNKQKEIINNILNKQVDILVGTHKLLGEAIPKNRLGLLIIDDEHRFGVIHKNKLLKLKKSVDVLTLTATPIPRTLQQSLLGLKTVSLINTPPVKRVPIKTQVIYQNWDFIKKIMELEINRGGQVYFLHNRIESMQFYEKKIIELLPSTNIASAHGEMNSKSLEKIMLSFFEGNIQVLITTTIIEAGLDVPNANTIIITAAHMYGLSQLYQIR
;
A
#
# COMPACT_ATOMS: atom_id res chain seq x y z
N SER A 1 -3.96 -7.10 13.42
CA SER A 1 -3.90 -7.36 11.98
C SER A 1 -4.85 -8.51 11.60
N ARG A 2 -5.02 -8.83 10.32
CA ARG A 2 -5.83 -9.98 9.86
C ARG A 2 -5.24 -11.33 10.32
N PHE A 3 -3.95 -11.37 10.59
CA PHE A 3 -3.18 -12.57 10.94
C PHE A 3 -3.04 -12.81 12.44
N VAL A 4 -3.58 -11.93 13.29
CA VAL A 4 -3.49 -12.06 14.75
C VAL A 4 -4.76 -12.70 15.27
N THR A 5 -4.63 -13.87 15.92
CA THR A 5 -5.75 -14.60 16.53
C THR A 5 -6.37 -13.81 17.68
N GLN A 6 -7.61 -14.09 18.01
CA GLN A 6 -8.30 -13.40 19.12
C GLN A 6 -7.58 -13.58 20.47
N ASN A 7 -7.01 -14.76 20.73
CA ASN A 7 -6.26 -15.02 21.97
C ASN A 7 -5.00 -14.14 22.05
N LYS A 8 -4.25 -14.04 20.96
CA LYS A 8 -3.07 -13.18 20.91
C LYS A 8 -3.41 -11.68 21.00
N GLN A 9 -4.59 -11.28 20.51
CA GLN A 9 -5.08 -9.90 20.70
C GLN A 9 -5.36 -9.59 22.18
N LYS A 10 -5.98 -10.52 22.91
CA LYS A 10 -6.22 -10.38 24.36
C LYS A 10 -4.92 -10.31 25.15
N GLU A 11 -3.95 -11.16 24.81
CA GLU A 11 -2.61 -11.15 25.41
C GLU A 11 -1.91 -9.80 25.21
N ILE A 12 -1.91 -9.25 23.99
CA ILE A 12 -1.34 -7.94 23.69
C ILE A 12 -2.01 -6.84 24.54
N ILE A 13 -3.34 -6.86 24.68
CA ILE A 13 -4.07 -5.89 25.49
C ILE A 13 -3.67 -5.99 26.96
N ASN A 14 -3.55 -7.20 27.50
CA ASN A 14 -3.10 -7.42 28.87
C ASN A 14 -1.67 -6.91 29.09
N ASN A 15 -0.77 -7.14 28.14
CA ASN A 15 0.61 -6.65 28.22
C ASN A 15 0.68 -5.11 28.21
N ILE A 16 -0.23 -4.44 27.46
CA ILE A 16 -0.37 -2.98 27.51
C ILE A 16 -0.85 -2.53 28.89
N LEU A 17 -1.86 -3.20 29.46
CA LEU A 17 -2.39 -2.88 30.79
C LEU A 17 -1.31 -3.03 31.86
N ASN A 18 -0.48 -4.07 31.77
CA ASN A 18 0.59 -4.39 32.72
C ASN A 18 1.89 -3.58 32.47
N LYS A 19 1.89 -2.58 31.57
CA LYS A 19 3.08 -1.74 31.25
C LYS A 19 4.27 -2.52 30.65
N GLN A 20 4.01 -3.64 29.99
CA GLN A 20 5.02 -4.46 29.35
C GLN A 20 5.22 -4.07 27.87
N VAL A 21 4.35 -3.21 27.34
CA VAL A 21 4.39 -2.74 25.94
C VAL A 21 4.23 -1.22 25.92
N ASP A 22 5.21 -0.51 25.35
CA ASP A 22 5.23 0.94 25.19
C ASP A 22 4.77 1.39 23.81
N ILE A 23 5.00 0.58 22.77
CA ILE A 23 4.65 0.88 21.39
C ILE A 23 3.74 -0.22 20.83
N LEU A 24 2.61 0.18 20.29
CA LEU A 24 1.66 -0.72 19.65
C LEU A 24 1.46 -0.33 18.19
N VAL A 25 1.77 -1.25 17.27
CA VAL A 25 1.58 -1.07 15.84
C VAL A 25 0.44 -1.94 15.33
N GLY A 26 -0.46 -1.38 14.54
CA GLY A 26 -1.55 -2.16 13.98
C GLY A 26 -2.43 -1.37 13.01
N THR A 27 -3.50 -2.00 12.55
CA THR A 27 -4.48 -1.40 11.65
C THR A 27 -5.53 -0.57 12.40
N HIS A 28 -6.47 0.03 11.67
CA HIS A 28 -7.62 0.77 12.23
C HIS A 28 -8.39 0.02 13.34
N LYS A 29 -8.22 -1.29 13.46
CA LYS A 29 -8.80 -2.08 14.58
C LYS A 29 -8.31 -1.61 15.94
N LEU A 30 -7.13 -0.96 16.02
CA LEU A 30 -6.61 -0.38 17.26
C LEU A 30 -7.45 0.80 17.78
N LEU A 31 -8.28 1.42 16.94
CA LEU A 31 -9.22 2.47 17.33
C LEU A 31 -10.47 1.90 18.05
N GLY A 32 -10.52 0.58 18.29
CA GLY A 32 -11.55 -0.05 19.10
C GLY A 32 -11.49 0.37 20.58
N GLU A 33 -12.47 -0.05 21.37
CA GLU A 33 -12.59 0.32 22.79
C GLU A 33 -11.61 -0.38 23.73
N ALA A 34 -10.92 -1.41 23.23
CA ALA A 34 -10.08 -2.29 24.05
C ALA A 34 -8.74 -1.66 24.53
N ILE A 35 -8.31 -0.53 23.96
CA ILE A 35 -7.07 0.13 24.37
C ILE A 35 -7.36 1.23 25.38
N PRO A 36 -6.75 1.19 26.58
CA PRO A 36 -6.97 2.21 27.60
C PRO A 36 -6.40 3.56 27.15
N LYS A 37 -7.31 4.50 26.88
CA LYS A 37 -7.00 5.84 26.33
C LYS A 37 -6.16 6.70 27.28
N ASN A 38 -6.28 6.46 28.58
CA ASN A 38 -5.54 7.18 29.63
C ASN A 38 -4.03 6.87 29.66
N ARG A 39 -3.59 5.88 28.87
CA ARG A 39 -2.18 5.50 28.77
C ARG A 39 -1.57 5.86 27.40
N LEU A 40 -2.36 6.43 26.52
CA LEU A 40 -1.93 6.83 25.19
C LEU A 40 -1.42 8.27 25.22
N GLY A 41 -0.11 8.47 25.07
CA GLY A 41 0.51 9.80 24.97
C GLY A 41 0.57 10.31 23.54
N LEU A 42 0.89 9.43 22.58
CA LEU A 42 1.04 9.79 21.17
C LEU A 42 0.30 8.78 20.29
N LEU A 43 -0.42 9.28 19.30
CA LEU A 43 -1.03 8.50 18.24
C LEU A 43 -0.43 8.91 16.88
N ILE A 44 0.22 7.96 16.21
CA ILE A 44 0.73 8.16 14.86
C ILE A 44 -0.21 7.48 13.87
N ILE A 45 -0.66 8.22 12.86
CA ILE A 45 -1.58 7.76 11.82
C ILE A 45 -0.91 7.88 10.47
N ASP A 46 -0.73 6.75 9.82
CA ASP A 46 -0.30 6.70 8.43
C ASP A 46 -1.52 6.63 7.51
N ASP A 47 -1.53 7.46 6.46
CA ASP A 47 -2.60 7.51 5.46
C ASP A 47 -4.02 7.68 6.04
N GLU A 48 -4.28 8.77 6.82
CA GLU A 48 -5.60 9.09 7.40
C GLU A 48 -6.75 9.07 6.38
N HIS A 49 -6.45 9.34 5.10
CA HIS A 49 -7.47 9.36 4.04
C HIS A 49 -8.11 7.98 3.78
N ARG A 50 -7.45 6.88 4.16
CA ARG A 50 -7.99 5.50 4.06
C ARG A 50 -9.02 5.18 5.14
N PHE A 51 -9.20 6.05 6.14
CA PHE A 51 -10.15 5.81 7.21
C PHE A 51 -11.55 6.26 6.84
N GLY A 52 -12.53 5.37 7.03
CA GLY A 52 -13.94 5.71 6.90
C GLY A 52 -14.42 6.69 7.98
N VAL A 53 -15.59 7.27 7.79
CA VAL A 53 -16.18 8.31 8.65
C VAL A 53 -16.22 7.92 10.14
N ILE A 54 -16.58 6.66 10.44
CA ILE A 54 -16.65 6.15 11.83
C ILE A 54 -15.28 6.22 12.51
N HIS A 55 -14.22 5.82 11.80
CA HIS A 55 -12.86 5.86 12.34
C HIS A 55 -12.36 7.29 12.51
N LYS A 56 -12.68 8.20 11.56
CA LYS A 56 -12.36 9.63 11.66
C LYS A 56 -13.02 10.28 12.87
N ASN A 57 -14.27 9.94 13.16
CA ASN A 57 -14.97 10.44 14.35
C ASN A 57 -14.33 9.93 15.65
N LYS A 58 -13.88 8.69 15.69
CA LYS A 58 -13.14 8.14 16.85
C LYS A 58 -11.80 8.87 17.03
N LEU A 59 -11.09 9.15 15.95
CA LEU A 59 -9.85 9.92 15.96
C LEU A 59 -10.06 11.34 16.48
N LEU A 60 -11.11 12.02 16.05
CA LEU A 60 -11.44 13.37 16.53
C LEU A 60 -11.67 13.42 18.04
N LYS A 61 -12.27 12.38 18.60
CA LYS A 61 -12.44 12.25 20.07
C LYS A 61 -11.11 12.05 20.79
N LEU A 62 -10.19 11.27 20.21
CA LEU A 62 -8.86 11.03 20.78
C LEU A 62 -7.96 12.30 20.70
N LYS A 63 -8.07 13.08 19.64
CA LYS A 63 -7.32 14.35 19.45
C LYS A 63 -7.51 15.38 20.57
N LYS A 64 -8.54 15.24 21.41
CA LYS A 64 -8.78 16.12 22.54
C LYS A 64 -7.89 15.80 23.76
N SER A 65 -7.32 14.60 23.84
CA SER A 65 -6.61 14.13 25.04
C SER A 65 -5.25 13.46 24.73
N VAL A 66 -4.89 13.36 23.45
CA VAL A 66 -3.69 12.66 22.98
C VAL A 66 -3.06 13.47 21.85
N ASP A 67 -1.75 13.59 21.86
CA ASP A 67 -1.02 14.17 20.74
C ASP A 67 -1.15 13.29 19.50
N VAL A 68 -1.44 13.88 18.33
CA VAL A 68 -1.69 13.14 17.09
C VAL A 68 -0.81 13.64 15.98
N LEU A 69 0.04 12.74 15.49
CA LEU A 69 0.85 12.93 14.28
C LEU A 69 0.19 12.18 13.12
N THR A 70 -0.14 12.89 12.06
CA THR A 70 -0.68 12.31 10.84
C THR A 70 0.36 12.38 9.72
N LEU A 71 0.66 11.26 9.10
CA LEU A 71 1.56 11.14 7.96
C LEU A 71 0.76 10.92 6.68
N THR A 72 1.21 11.47 5.57
CA THR A 72 0.64 11.19 4.25
C THR A 72 1.68 11.35 3.16
N ALA A 73 1.69 10.42 2.21
CA ALA A 73 2.52 10.50 1.02
C ALA A 73 1.81 11.21 -0.15
N THR A 74 0.51 11.50 -0.01
CA THR A 74 -0.24 12.20 -1.07
C THR A 74 0.01 13.69 -1.01
N PRO A 75 0.31 14.35 -2.16
CA PRO A 75 0.48 15.79 -2.19
C PRO A 75 -0.82 16.48 -1.78
N ILE A 76 -0.70 17.39 -0.81
CA ILE A 76 -1.81 18.26 -0.41
C ILE A 76 -1.79 19.48 -1.35
N PRO A 77 -2.87 19.77 -2.11
CA PRO A 77 -2.91 20.95 -2.95
C PRO A 77 -2.59 22.23 -2.15
N ARG A 78 -1.86 23.18 -2.76
CA ARG A 78 -1.44 24.42 -2.08
C ARG A 78 -2.59 25.18 -1.40
N THR A 79 -3.75 25.22 -2.05
CA THR A 79 -4.97 25.84 -1.50
C THR A 79 -5.46 25.17 -0.22
N LEU A 80 -5.38 23.83 -0.17
CA LEU A 80 -5.75 23.06 1.02
C LEU A 80 -4.68 23.20 2.11
N GLN A 81 -3.40 23.30 1.75
CA GLN A 81 -2.32 23.62 2.69
C GLN A 81 -2.55 24.95 3.39
N GLN A 82 -2.87 26.02 2.65
CA GLN A 82 -3.16 27.34 3.22
C GLN A 82 -4.35 27.32 4.18
N SER A 83 -5.40 26.57 3.85
CA SER A 83 -6.57 26.39 4.73
C SER A 83 -6.26 25.59 5.99
N LEU A 84 -5.30 24.65 5.92
CA LEU A 84 -4.89 23.83 7.06
C LEU A 84 -3.87 24.52 7.98
N LEU A 85 -3.06 25.45 7.47
CA LEU A 85 -2.05 26.19 8.25
C LEU A 85 -2.63 27.00 9.41
N GLY A 86 -3.92 27.39 9.34
CA GLY A 86 -4.62 28.04 10.46
C GLY A 86 -5.20 27.06 11.49
N LEU A 87 -5.31 25.77 11.16
CA LEU A 87 -5.99 24.76 11.98
C LEU A 87 -5.08 23.64 12.47
N LYS A 88 -3.95 23.41 11.80
CA LYS A 88 -2.98 22.34 12.12
C LYS A 88 -1.57 22.81 11.79
N THR A 89 -0.60 22.41 12.62
CA THR A 89 0.83 22.51 12.27
C THR A 89 1.15 21.51 11.19
N VAL A 90 1.66 21.96 10.05
CA VAL A 90 2.03 21.11 8.91
C VAL A 90 3.53 21.24 8.66
N SER A 91 4.20 20.10 8.58
CA SER A 91 5.61 20.00 8.19
C SER A 91 5.72 19.27 6.86
N LEU A 92 6.53 19.80 5.94
CA LEU A 92 6.76 19.25 4.62
C LEU A 92 8.18 18.69 4.55
N ILE A 93 8.28 17.41 4.17
CA ILE A 93 9.56 16.75 3.89
C ILE A 93 9.76 16.74 2.38
N ASN A 94 10.48 17.75 1.86
CA ASN A 94 10.67 17.94 0.42
C ASN A 94 11.98 17.35 -0.10
N THR A 95 12.93 17.05 0.80
CA THR A 95 14.23 16.52 0.41
C THR A 95 14.16 15.01 0.22
N PRO A 96 14.36 14.50 -1.00
CA PRO A 96 14.39 13.06 -1.22
C PRO A 96 15.65 12.43 -0.60
N PRO A 97 15.65 11.13 -0.27
CA PRO A 97 16.86 10.42 0.13
C PRO A 97 17.94 10.50 -0.94
N VAL A 98 19.20 10.64 -0.53
CA VAL A 98 20.36 10.91 -1.40
C VAL A 98 20.56 9.89 -2.56
N LYS A 99 20.04 8.68 -2.42
CA LYS A 99 20.19 7.59 -3.42
C LYS A 99 18.92 7.31 -4.22
N ARG A 100 17.87 8.12 -4.11
CA ARG A 100 16.62 7.84 -4.84
C ARG A 100 16.74 8.23 -6.31
N VAL A 101 16.75 7.23 -7.18
CA VAL A 101 16.69 7.43 -8.64
C VAL A 101 15.27 7.85 -9.04
N PRO A 102 15.11 8.90 -9.86
CA PRO A 102 13.78 9.32 -10.33
C PRO A 102 13.08 8.23 -11.13
N ILE A 103 11.80 8.02 -10.88
CA ILE A 103 10.97 7.07 -11.63
C ILE A 103 10.68 7.67 -13.01
N LYS A 104 11.03 6.93 -14.07
CA LYS A 104 10.68 7.29 -15.45
C LYS A 104 9.24 6.85 -15.72
N THR A 105 8.35 7.80 -15.88
CA THR A 105 6.92 7.55 -16.14
C THR A 105 6.60 7.86 -17.61
N GLN A 106 5.89 6.95 -18.26
CA GLN A 106 5.37 7.13 -19.61
C GLN A 106 3.86 6.87 -19.62
N VAL A 107 3.13 7.70 -20.33
CA VAL A 107 1.68 7.53 -20.55
C VAL A 107 1.49 7.29 -22.05
N ILE A 108 0.99 6.12 -22.39
CA ILE A 108 0.83 5.68 -23.79
C ILE A 108 -0.53 5.01 -23.98
N TYR A 109 -0.98 4.92 -25.23
CA TYR A 109 -2.08 4.01 -25.57
C TYR A 109 -1.62 2.56 -25.38
N GLN A 110 -2.56 1.68 -25.00
CA GLN A 110 -2.25 0.26 -24.80
C GLN A 110 -1.65 -0.35 -26.08
N ASN A 111 -0.41 -0.81 -25.99
CA ASN A 111 0.35 -1.45 -27.05
C ASN A 111 1.04 -2.70 -26.49
N TRP A 112 0.63 -3.87 -26.97
CA TRP A 112 1.14 -5.14 -26.44
C TRP A 112 2.59 -5.41 -26.80
N ASP A 113 3.07 -4.97 -27.96
CA ASP A 113 4.46 -5.12 -28.37
C ASP A 113 5.38 -4.29 -27.47
N PHE A 114 4.93 -3.08 -27.13
CA PHE A 114 5.65 -2.22 -26.20
C PHE A 114 5.65 -2.80 -24.78
N ILE A 115 4.50 -3.30 -24.31
CA ILE A 115 4.36 -3.94 -23.01
C ILE A 115 5.28 -5.16 -22.91
N LYS A 116 5.28 -6.03 -23.92
CA LYS A 116 6.18 -7.18 -24.01
C LYS A 116 7.63 -6.76 -23.89
N LYS A 117 8.07 -5.80 -24.71
CA LYS A 117 9.45 -5.29 -24.73
C LYS A 117 9.89 -4.77 -23.35
N ILE A 118 9.04 -4.02 -22.64
CA ILE A 118 9.36 -3.49 -21.31
C ILE A 118 9.47 -4.61 -20.27
N MET A 119 8.57 -5.59 -20.32
CA MET A 119 8.64 -6.76 -19.42
C MET A 119 9.91 -7.58 -19.69
N GLU A 120 10.23 -7.87 -20.95
CA GLU A 120 11.45 -8.59 -21.32
C GLU A 120 12.71 -7.86 -20.85
N LEU A 121 12.78 -6.54 -21.00
CA LEU A 121 13.90 -5.73 -20.51
C LEU A 121 14.06 -5.83 -19.00
N GLU A 122 12.95 -5.79 -18.24
CA GLU A 122 12.99 -5.91 -16.79
C GLU A 122 13.43 -7.30 -16.35
N ILE A 123 12.84 -8.35 -16.93
CA ILE A 123 13.11 -9.74 -16.59
C ILE A 123 14.56 -10.12 -16.93
N ASN A 124 15.05 -9.68 -18.09
CA ASN A 124 16.43 -9.97 -18.55
C ASN A 124 17.51 -9.33 -17.67
N ARG A 125 17.19 -8.25 -16.96
CA ARG A 125 18.10 -7.66 -15.97
C ARG A 125 17.94 -8.25 -14.56
N GLY A 126 17.13 -9.32 -14.40
CA GLY A 126 16.85 -9.95 -13.12
C GLY A 126 15.81 -9.21 -12.26
N GLY A 127 15.09 -8.26 -12.82
CA GLY A 127 14.03 -7.53 -12.14
C GLY A 127 12.67 -8.22 -12.23
N GLN A 128 11.69 -7.64 -11.55
CA GLN A 128 10.32 -8.11 -11.50
C GLN A 128 9.35 -7.00 -11.92
N VAL A 129 8.18 -7.39 -12.39
CA VAL A 129 7.17 -6.47 -12.91
C VAL A 129 5.89 -6.58 -12.11
N TYR A 130 5.39 -5.43 -11.65
CA TYR A 130 4.00 -5.30 -11.24
C TYR A 130 3.13 -4.96 -12.46
N PHE A 131 2.09 -5.75 -12.69
CA PHE A 131 1.07 -5.45 -13.70
C PHE A 131 -0.24 -5.13 -12.99
N LEU A 132 -0.56 -3.85 -12.91
CA LEU A 132 -1.72 -3.33 -12.18
C LEU A 132 -2.96 -3.27 -13.05
N HIS A 133 -4.02 -3.95 -12.62
CA HIS A 133 -5.33 -3.92 -13.26
C HIS A 133 -6.44 -3.92 -12.19
N ASN A 134 -7.36 -2.96 -12.21
CA ASN A 134 -8.29 -2.75 -11.11
C ASN A 134 -9.61 -3.54 -11.18
N ARG A 135 -9.79 -4.40 -12.19
CA ARG A 135 -11.00 -5.23 -12.35
C ARG A 135 -10.66 -6.70 -12.28
N ILE A 136 -11.17 -7.38 -11.26
CA ILE A 136 -10.90 -8.81 -11.03
C ILE A 136 -11.45 -9.64 -12.19
N GLU A 137 -12.63 -9.31 -12.72
CA GLU A 137 -13.31 -10.06 -13.77
C GLU A 137 -12.48 -10.17 -15.05
N SER A 138 -11.69 -9.16 -15.35
CA SER A 138 -10.85 -9.12 -16.55
C SER A 138 -9.37 -9.49 -16.32
N MET A 139 -8.97 -9.79 -15.08
CA MET A 139 -7.59 -10.19 -14.78
C MET A 139 -7.15 -11.43 -15.53
N GLN A 140 -8.03 -12.43 -15.66
CA GLN A 140 -7.75 -13.67 -16.41
C GLN A 140 -7.41 -13.41 -17.88
N PHE A 141 -8.01 -12.39 -18.50
CA PHE A 141 -7.68 -12.00 -19.87
C PHE A 141 -6.23 -11.51 -19.95
N TYR A 142 -5.83 -10.64 -19.03
CA TYR A 142 -4.46 -10.12 -19.00
C TYR A 142 -3.44 -11.21 -18.67
N GLU A 143 -3.78 -12.12 -17.76
CA GLU A 143 -2.93 -13.26 -17.41
C GLU A 143 -2.65 -14.15 -18.63
N LYS A 144 -3.71 -14.59 -19.33
CA LYS A 144 -3.59 -15.37 -20.57
C LYS A 144 -2.76 -14.63 -21.62
N LYS A 145 -3.01 -13.33 -21.79
CA LYS A 145 -2.30 -12.53 -22.79
C LYS A 145 -0.81 -12.38 -22.45
N ILE A 146 -0.45 -12.22 -21.19
CA ILE A 146 0.95 -12.12 -20.77
C ILE A 146 1.64 -13.49 -20.90
N ILE A 147 0.97 -14.59 -20.58
CA ILE A 147 1.49 -15.95 -20.80
C ILE A 147 1.79 -16.20 -22.27
N GLU A 148 0.89 -15.79 -23.19
CA GLU A 148 1.13 -15.89 -24.63
C GLU A 148 2.36 -15.09 -25.09
N LEU A 149 2.55 -13.89 -24.53
CA LEU A 149 3.66 -13.00 -24.88
C LEU A 149 5.00 -13.46 -24.31
N LEU A 150 4.98 -14.07 -23.12
CA LEU A 150 6.14 -14.43 -22.31
C LEU A 150 6.02 -15.86 -21.75
N PRO A 151 6.02 -16.89 -22.60
CA PRO A 151 5.69 -18.27 -22.18
C PRO A 151 6.70 -18.89 -21.20
N SER A 152 7.92 -18.36 -21.13
CA SER A 152 8.98 -18.85 -20.20
C SER A 152 9.03 -18.09 -18.88
N THR A 153 8.05 -17.22 -18.61
CA THR A 153 8.04 -16.33 -17.44
C THR A 153 7.09 -16.85 -16.38
N ASN A 154 7.52 -16.83 -15.12
CA ASN A 154 6.67 -17.19 -13.99
C ASN A 154 5.72 -16.01 -13.67
N ILE A 155 4.44 -16.23 -13.89
CA ILE A 155 3.39 -15.22 -13.73
C ILE A 155 2.42 -15.70 -12.64
N ALA A 156 1.96 -14.78 -11.81
CA ALA A 156 0.88 -15.05 -10.87
C ALA A 156 -0.08 -13.88 -10.80
N SER A 157 -1.32 -14.17 -10.40
CA SER A 157 -2.36 -13.16 -10.15
C SER A 157 -2.72 -13.10 -8.68
N ALA A 158 -2.90 -11.86 -8.15
CA ALA A 158 -3.28 -11.61 -6.76
C ALA A 158 -4.32 -10.51 -6.67
N HIS A 159 -5.42 -10.74 -5.90
CA HIS A 159 -6.48 -9.75 -5.70
C HIS A 159 -7.13 -9.87 -4.31
N GLY A 160 -7.85 -8.82 -3.89
CA GLY A 160 -8.37 -8.68 -2.52
C GLY A 160 -9.42 -9.71 -2.10
N GLU A 161 -10.07 -10.39 -3.05
CA GLU A 161 -11.09 -11.42 -2.79
C GLU A 161 -10.47 -12.81 -2.55
N MET A 162 -9.16 -12.96 -2.79
CA MET A 162 -8.47 -14.23 -2.50
C MET A 162 -8.43 -14.50 -1.00
N ASN A 163 -8.42 -15.78 -0.63
CA ASN A 163 -8.20 -16.13 0.76
C ASN A 163 -6.80 -15.67 1.23
N SER A 164 -6.70 -15.30 2.50
CA SER A 164 -5.47 -14.69 3.06
C SER A 164 -4.23 -15.57 2.94
N LYS A 165 -4.39 -16.90 3.02
CA LYS A 165 -3.26 -17.84 2.93
C LYS A 165 -2.70 -17.93 1.51
N SER A 166 -3.59 -18.00 0.49
CA SER A 166 -3.17 -18.02 -0.91
C SER A 166 -2.51 -16.70 -1.31
N LEU A 167 -3.08 -15.58 -0.88
CA LEU A 167 -2.50 -14.27 -1.12
C LEU A 167 -1.10 -14.15 -0.50
N GLU A 168 -0.94 -14.55 0.76
CA GLU A 168 0.35 -14.54 1.47
C GLU A 168 1.39 -15.39 0.74
N LYS A 169 1.01 -16.60 0.30
CA LYS A 169 1.90 -17.50 -0.44
C LYS A 169 2.39 -16.86 -1.75
N ILE A 170 1.49 -16.25 -2.52
CA ILE A 170 1.85 -15.57 -3.78
C ILE A 170 2.78 -14.38 -3.49
N MET A 171 2.46 -13.56 -2.49
CA MET A 171 3.26 -12.40 -2.13
C MET A 171 4.66 -12.78 -1.65
N LEU A 172 4.79 -13.84 -0.84
CA LEU A 172 6.09 -14.38 -0.43
C LEU A 172 6.89 -14.88 -1.63
N SER A 173 6.25 -15.65 -2.52
CA SER A 173 6.90 -16.17 -3.73
C SER A 173 7.36 -15.06 -4.67
N PHE A 174 6.60 -13.96 -4.76
CA PHE A 174 7.01 -12.78 -5.51
C PHE A 174 8.16 -12.04 -4.82
N PHE A 175 8.13 -11.88 -3.50
CA PHE A 175 9.22 -11.27 -2.74
C PHE A 175 10.53 -12.05 -2.86
N GLU A 176 10.47 -13.38 -2.88
CA GLU A 176 11.61 -14.28 -3.07
C GLU A 176 12.15 -14.32 -4.52
N GLY A 177 11.47 -13.64 -5.47
CA GLY A 177 11.88 -13.62 -6.88
C GLY A 177 11.45 -14.83 -7.71
N ASN A 178 10.67 -15.75 -7.14
CA ASN A 178 10.16 -16.95 -7.84
C ASN A 178 9.08 -16.61 -8.88
N ILE A 179 8.39 -15.45 -8.72
CA ILE A 179 7.43 -14.90 -9.67
C ILE A 179 8.04 -13.64 -10.27
N GLN A 180 8.09 -13.56 -11.59
CA GLN A 180 8.68 -12.45 -12.32
C GLN A 180 7.65 -11.37 -12.69
N VAL A 181 6.40 -11.77 -12.94
CA VAL A 181 5.31 -10.84 -13.21
C VAL A 181 4.15 -11.10 -12.26
N LEU A 182 3.80 -10.10 -11.46
CA LEU A 182 2.63 -10.16 -10.58
C LEU A 182 1.51 -9.29 -11.13
N ILE A 183 0.43 -9.94 -11.56
CA ILE A 183 -0.80 -9.24 -11.97
C ILE A 183 -1.63 -9.00 -10.72
N THR A 184 -2.02 -7.76 -10.46
CA THR A 184 -2.67 -7.47 -9.18
C THR A 184 -3.62 -6.27 -9.27
N THR A 185 -4.56 -6.21 -8.35
CA THR A 185 -5.36 -5.00 -8.09
C THR A 185 -4.58 -4.05 -7.17
N THR A 186 -5.21 -2.98 -6.68
CA THR A 186 -4.64 -1.99 -5.76
C THR A 186 -4.20 -2.53 -4.38
N ILE A 187 -4.11 -3.85 -4.20
CA ILE A 187 -3.60 -4.47 -2.96
C ILE A 187 -2.16 -4.01 -2.65
N ILE A 188 -1.39 -3.66 -3.68
CA ILE A 188 0.01 -3.19 -3.57
C ILE A 188 0.12 -1.84 -2.84
N GLU A 189 -0.96 -1.07 -2.75
CA GLU A 189 -0.99 0.19 -1.97
C GLU A 189 -0.59 -0.02 -0.48
N ALA A 190 -0.43 -1.26 -0.04
CA ALA A 190 -0.12 -1.62 1.34
C ALA A 190 1.35 -1.48 1.74
N GLY A 191 2.22 -0.87 0.93
CA GLY A 191 3.59 -0.56 1.32
C GLY A 191 4.54 -1.76 1.36
N LEU A 192 4.30 -2.80 0.55
CA LEU A 192 5.26 -3.88 0.36
C LEU A 192 6.38 -3.39 -0.56
N ASP A 193 7.54 -3.15 0.01
CA ASP A 193 8.77 -2.85 -0.73
C ASP A 193 9.37 -4.16 -1.25
N VAL A 194 9.32 -4.37 -2.57
CA VAL A 194 9.96 -5.50 -3.25
C VAL A 194 11.14 -4.94 -4.03
N PRO A 195 12.38 -5.13 -3.55
CA PRO A 195 13.57 -4.45 -4.07
C PRO A 195 13.82 -4.67 -5.57
N ASN A 196 13.40 -5.82 -6.10
CA ASN A 196 13.61 -6.20 -7.49
C ASN A 196 12.44 -5.80 -8.42
N ALA A 197 11.30 -5.33 -7.88
CA ALA A 197 10.15 -4.91 -8.66
C ALA A 197 10.26 -3.45 -9.08
N ASN A 198 11.11 -3.18 -10.08
CA ASN A 198 11.44 -1.83 -10.52
C ASN A 198 10.58 -1.33 -11.68
N THR A 199 9.69 -2.16 -12.22
CA THR A 199 8.78 -1.78 -13.30
C THR A 199 7.34 -2.00 -12.88
N ILE A 200 6.50 -0.97 -13.06
CA ILE A 200 5.05 -1.04 -12.87
C ILE A 200 4.35 -0.69 -14.17
N ILE A 201 3.46 -1.55 -14.61
CA ILE A 201 2.57 -1.33 -15.76
C ILE A 201 1.16 -1.16 -15.23
N ILE A 202 0.52 -0.04 -15.52
CA ILE A 202 -0.84 0.26 -15.06
C ILE A 202 -1.76 0.31 -16.25
N THR A 203 -2.72 -0.61 -16.32
CA THR A 203 -3.76 -0.59 -17.36
C THR A 203 -4.90 0.32 -16.95
N ALA A 204 -5.57 0.92 -17.93
CA ALA A 204 -6.70 1.82 -17.70
C ALA A 204 -6.40 2.89 -16.63
N ALA A 205 -5.23 3.54 -16.71
CA ALA A 205 -4.73 4.50 -15.72
C ALA A 205 -5.72 5.64 -15.41
N HIS A 206 -6.61 5.97 -16.36
CA HIS A 206 -7.68 6.97 -16.17
C HIS A 206 -8.75 6.57 -15.14
N MET A 207 -8.81 5.29 -14.75
CA MET A 207 -9.73 4.78 -13.73
C MET A 207 -9.19 4.94 -12.31
N TYR A 208 -7.94 5.36 -12.16
CA TYR A 208 -7.32 5.60 -10.86
C TYR A 208 -7.37 7.08 -10.49
N GLY A 209 -7.65 7.37 -9.24
CA GLY A 209 -7.51 8.73 -8.71
C GLY A 209 -6.06 9.17 -8.67
N LEU A 210 -5.81 10.47 -8.79
CA LEU A 210 -4.46 11.04 -8.78
C LEU A 210 -3.68 10.63 -7.51
N SER A 211 -4.32 10.65 -6.35
CA SER A 211 -3.72 10.21 -5.09
C SER A 211 -3.30 8.74 -5.10
N GLN A 212 -4.10 7.87 -5.73
CA GLN A 212 -3.75 6.46 -5.89
C GLN A 212 -2.52 6.28 -6.79
N LEU A 213 -2.47 6.98 -7.92
CA LEU A 213 -1.32 6.94 -8.82
C LEU A 213 -0.03 7.43 -8.14
N TYR A 214 -0.13 8.44 -7.27
CA TYR A 214 1.01 8.90 -6.47
C TYR A 214 1.47 7.87 -5.43
N GLN A 215 0.55 7.13 -4.84
CA GLN A 215 0.89 6.07 -3.87
C GLN A 215 1.51 4.82 -4.52
N ILE A 216 1.07 4.49 -5.74
CA ILE A 216 1.61 3.38 -6.52
C ILE A 216 3.04 3.70 -7.00
N ARG A 217 3.32 4.97 -7.26
CA ARG A 217 4.62 5.49 -7.68
C ARG A 217 5.61 5.61 -6.50
#